data_e69f507ebf897fa4277d5901cd592216
#
_entry.id   e69f507ebf897fa4277d5901cd592216
#
_cell.length_a   1.000
_cell.length_b   1.000
_cell.length_c   1.000
_cell.angle_alpha   90.00
_cell.angle_beta   90.00
_cell.angle_gamma   90.00
#
_symmetry.space_group_name_H-M   'P 1'
#
loop_
_entity.id
_entity.type
_entity.pdbx_description
1 polymer ?
#
loop_
_entity_poly.entity_id
_entity_poly.type
_entity_poly.pdbx_seq_one_letter_code
_entity_poly.pdbx_strand_id
1 'polypeptide(L)'
;MILVVDDNPVQALTRKAILNHAGLQARTAHSAEAAFDALERDENREINLVITDHIMPGESGHHFVERLWERRAGLSVMVLSGLAEAKADYEGLDITFRAKPILPSELVALASKLSGSASAKL
;
A
#
# COMPACT_ATOMS: atom_id res chain seq x y z
N MET A 1 -2.29 -10.93 -1.42
CA MET A 1 -2.00 -10.04 -2.57
C MET A 1 -1.83 -8.61 -2.08
N ILE A 2 -0.79 -7.96 -2.56
CA ILE A 2 -0.46 -6.59 -2.20
C ILE A 2 -0.81 -5.68 -3.37
N LEU A 3 -1.47 -4.56 -3.11
CA LEU A 3 -1.75 -3.55 -4.12
C LEU A 3 -0.80 -2.38 -3.90
N VAL A 4 0.06 -2.10 -4.87
CA VAL A 4 1.00 -0.97 -4.84
C VAL A 4 0.39 0.18 -5.62
N VAL A 5 0.10 1.27 -4.93
CA VAL A 5 -0.56 2.44 -5.50
C VAL A 5 0.44 3.59 -5.61
N ASP A 6 0.74 4.02 -6.81
CA ASP A 6 1.70 5.10 -7.06
C ASP A 6 1.43 5.66 -8.45
N ASP A 7 1.30 6.97 -8.57
CA ASP A 7 1.08 7.61 -9.87
C ASP A 7 2.32 7.61 -10.75
N ASN A 8 3.48 7.30 -10.18
CA ASN A 8 4.70 7.12 -10.94
C ASN A 8 4.85 5.64 -11.32
N PRO A 9 4.68 5.28 -12.60
CA PRO A 9 4.72 3.86 -13.00
C PRO A 9 6.05 3.18 -12.73
N VAL A 10 7.16 3.91 -12.80
CA VAL A 10 8.49 3.34 -12.57
C VAL A 10 8.63 2.94 -11.09
N GLN A 11 8.19 3.80 -10.17
CA GLN A 11 8.24 3.48 -8.75
C GLN A 11 7.32 2.31 -8.42
N ALA A 12 6.12 2.31 -8.98
CA ALA A 12 5.17 1.23 -8.74
C ALA A 12 5.73 -0.12 -9.20
N LEU A 13 6.27 -0.15 -10.42
CA LEU A 13 6.84 -1.39 -10.97
C LEU A 13 8.07 -1.84 -10.20
N THR A 14 8.89 -0.91 -9.74
CA THR A 14 10.08 -1.25 -8.94
C THR A 14 9.67 -1.93 -7.64
N ARG A 15 8.68 -1.38 -6.94
CA ARG A 15 8.20 -1.98 -5.69
C ARG A 15 7.56 -3.33 -5.93
N LYS A 16 6.77 -3.44 -7.00
CA LYS A 16 6.16 -4.72 -7.37
C LYS A 16 7.24 -5.78 -7.63
N ALA A 17 8.29 -5.41 -8.36
CA ALA A 17 9.38 -6.35 -8.66
C ALA A 17 10.09 -6.81 -7.39
N ILE A 18 10.36 -5.89 -6.47
CA ILE A 18 10.99 -6.23 -5.19
C ILE A 18 10.13 -7.23 -4.42
N LEU A 19 8.83 -6.97 -4.33
CA LEU A 19 7.90 -7.83 -3.60
C LEU A 19 7.76 -9.20 -4.27
N ASN A 20 7.60 -9.21 -5.58
CA ASN A 20 7.47 -10.48 -6.33
C ASN A 20 8.74 -11.33 -6.21
N HIS A 21 9.90 -10.69 -6.25
CA HIS A 21 11.17 -11.40 -6.10
C HIS A 21 11.28 -12.08 -4.73
N ALA A 22 10.67 -11.49 -3.72
CA ALA A 22 10.64 -12.04 -2.37
C ALA A 22 9.52 -13.08 -2.16
N GLY A 23 8.78 -13.41 -3.20
CA GLY A 23 7.71 -14.40 -3.11
C GLY A 23 6.35 -13.83 -2.73
N LEU A 24 6.21 -12.51 -2.67
CA LEU A 24 4.96 -11.85 -2.35
C LEU A 24 4.25 -11.41 -3.63
N GLN A 25 2.98 -11.78 -3.75
CA GLN A 25 2.20 -11.37 -4.92
C GLN A 25 1.81 -9.90 -4.82
N ALA A 26 2.05 -9.14 -5.88
CA ALA A 26 1.77 -7.72 -5.90
C ALA A 26 1.22 -7.30 -7.26
N ARG A 27 0.32 -6.33 -7.24
CA ARG A 27 -0.22 -5.63 -8.40
C ARG A 27 0.02 -4.15 -8.24
N THR A 28 -0.08 -3.41 -9.34
CA THR A 28 0.06 -1.96 -9.32
C THR A 28 -1.24 -1.28 -9.69
N ALA A 29 -1.44 -0.09 -9.13
CA ALA A 29 -2.48 0.84 -9.53
C ALA A 29 -1.86 2.23 -9.57
N HIS A 30 -2.14 3.01 -10.59
CA HIS A 30 -1.45 4.28 -10.80
C HIS A 30 -2.29 5.50 -10.44
N SER A 31 -3.41 5.28 -9.78
CA SER A 31 -4.27 6.36 -9.28
C SER A 31 -5.16 5.81 -8.17
N ALA A 32 -5.78 6.73 -7.43
CA ALA A 32 -6.76 6.34 -6.41
C ALA A 32 -7.92 5.58 -7.04
N GLU A 33 -8.42 6.03 -8.19
CA GLU A 33 -9.54 5.38 -8.84
C GLU A 33 -9.19 3.99 -9.34
N ALA A 34 -7.98 3.81 -9.87
CA ALA A 34 -7.52 2.49 -10.28
C ALA A 34 -7.42 1.55 -9.06
N ALA A 35 -7.02 2.08 -7.91
CA ALA A 35 -6.95 1.29 -6.68
C ALA A 35 -8.35 0.85 -6.24
N PHE A 36 -9.33 1.76 -6.27
CA PHE A 36 -10.71 1.41 -5.90
C PHE A 36 -11.29 0.37 -6.85
N ASP A 37 -11.02 0.53 -8.14
CA ASP A 37 -11.47 -0.42 -9.16
C ASP A 37 -10.86 -1.81 -8.92
N ALA A 38 -9.58 -1.86 -8.57
CA ALA A 38 -8.91 -3.11 -8.25
C ALA A 38 -9.55 -3.81 -7.05
N LEU A 39 -9.92 -3.04 -6.02
CA LEU A 39 -10.59 -3.60 -4.85
C LEU A 39 -12.00 -4.11 -5.18
N GLU A 40 -12.72 -3.40 -6.04
CA GLU A 40 -14.06 -3.81 -6.45
C GLU A 40 -14.03 -5.10 -7.26
N ARG A 41 -12.99 -5.30 -8.05
CA ARG A 41 -12.83 -6.52 -8.87
C ARG A 41 -12.24 -7.69 -8.08
N ASP A 42 -11.80 -7.43 -6.87
CA ASP A 42 -11.17 -8.44 -6.02
C ASP A 42 -12.24 -9.23 -5.26
N GLU A 43 -12.99 -10.02 -5.99
CA GLU A 43 -14.14 -10.76 -5.45
C GLU A 43 -13.73 -11.73 -4.34
N ASN A 44 -12.57 -12.32 -4.43
CA ASN A 44 -12.08 -13.29 -3.46
C ASN A 44 -11.34 -12.66 -2.28
N ARG A 45 -11.31 -11.34 -2.23
CA ARG A 45 -10.64 -10.57 -1.18
C ARG A 45 -9.19 -10.98 -0.99
N GLU A 46 -8.48 -11.16 -2.08
CA GLU A 46 -7.07 -11.52 -2.07
C GLU A 46 -6.18 -10.34 -1.71
N ILE A 47 -6.61 -9.10 -1.99
CA ILE A 47 -5.86 -7.91 -1.62
C ILE A 47 -6.04 -7.67 -0.13
N ASN A 48 -4.94 -7.76 0.60
CA ASN A 48 -4.94 -7.62 2.06
C ASN A 48 -4.00 -6.55 2.57
N LEU A 49 -3.27 -5.89 1.67
CA LEU A 49 -2.37 -4.79 2.00
C LEU A 49 -2.35 -3.82 0.83
N VAL A 50 -2.46 -2.53 1.12
CA VAL A 50 -2.24 -1.46 0.15
C VAL A 50 -0.98 -0.70 0.57
N ILE A 51 -0.02 -0.57 -0.35
CA ILE A 51 1.15 0.27 -0.16
C ILE A 51 0.96 1.47 -1.07
N THR A 52 0.84 2.66 -0.51
CA THR A 52 0.54 3.85 -1.28
C THR A 52 1.55 4.96 -1.04
N ASP A 53 1.77 5.78 -2.08
CA ASP A 53 2.51 7.02 -1.94
C ASP A 53 1.61 8.05 -1.26
N HIS A 54 2.21 8.91 -0.45
CA HIS A 54 1.48 10.00 0.20
C HIS A 54 0.96 11.02 -0.80
N ILE A 55 1.76 11.36 -1.81
CA ILE A 55 1.39 12.39 -2.77
C ILE A 55 0.82 11.76 -4.02
N MET A 56 -0.49 11.93 -4.22
CA MET A 56 -1.17 11.55 -5.44
C MET A 56 -2.11 12.66 -5.87
N PRO A 57 -2.22 12.93 -7.17
CA PRO A 57 -3.08 14.01 -7.65
C PRO A 57 -4.54 13.79 -7.27
N GLY A 58 -5.18 14.87 -6.85
CA GLY A 58 -6.64 14.92 -6.68
C GLY A 58 -7.17 14.42 -5.36
N GLU A 59 -6.34 13.88 -4.47
CA GLU A 59 -6.85 13.34 -3.21
C GLU A 59 -5.78 13.40 -2.12
N SER A 60 -6.17 13.84 -0.91
CA SER A 60 -5.25 13.77 0.23
C SER A 60 -5.06 12.31 0.66
N GLY A 61 -3.89 12.00 1.22
CA GLY A 61 -3.62 10.65 1.69
C GLY A 61 -4.59 10.19 2.77
N HIS A 62 -4.92 11.07 3.70
CA HIS A 62 -5.88 10.78 4.77
C HIS A 62 -7.25 10.38 4.18
N HIS A 63 -7.74 11.16 3.24
CA HIS A 63 -9.03 10.92 2.61
C HIS A 63 -9.00 9.62 1.79
N PHE A 64 -7.89 9.37 1.11
CA PHE A 64 -7.73 8.15 0.35
C PHE A 64 -7.81 6.91 1.25
N VAL A 65 -7.12 6.93 2.39
CA VAL A 65 -7.15 5.82 3.34
C VAL A 65 -8.56 5.59 3.87
N GLU A 66 -9.26 6.66 4.22
CA GLU A 66 -10.64 6.54 4.69
C GLU A 66 -11.54 5.90 3.63
N ARG A 67 -11.37 6.29 2.37
CA ARG A 67 -12.14 5.72 1.27
C ARG A 67 -11.80 4.26 1.03
N LEU A 68 -10.54 3.86 1.20
CA LEU A 68 -10.15 2.45 1.11
C LEU A 68 -10.91 1.63 2.15
N TRP A 69 -10.99 2.13 3.37
CA TRP A 69 -11.65 1.40 4.45
C TRP A 69 -13.18 1.37 4.30
N GLU A 70 -13.77 2.33 3.59
CA GLU A 70 -15.18 2.26 3.25
C GLU A 70 -15.48 1.08 2.33
N ARG A 71 -14.53 0.75 1.46
CA ARG A 71 -14.67 -0.37 0.54
C ARG A 71 -14.24 -1.70 1.17
N ARG A 72 -13.27 -1.63 2.05
CA ARG A 72 -12.77 -2.84 2.72
C ARG A 72 -12.29 -2.50 4.12
N ALA A 73 -13.16 -2.70 5.10
CA ALA A 73 -12.84 -2.48 6.49
C ALA A 73 -11.71 -3.41 6.93
N GLY A 74 -10.78 -2.88 7.71
CA GLY A 74 -9.67 -3.67 8.23
C GLY A 74 -8.53 -3.92 7.25
N LEU A 75 -8.58 -3.33 6.06
CA LEU A 75 -7.50 -3.43 5.10
C LEU A 75 -6.23 -2.80 5.67
N SER A 76 -5.11 -3.53 5.62
CA SER A 76 -3.83 -2.98 6.06
C SER A 76 -3.33 -1.97 5.05
N VAL A 77 -2.83 -0.83 5.54
CA VAL A 77 -2.33 0.24 4.69
C VAL A 77 -0.95 0.67 5.15
N MET A 78 -0.02 0.76 4.20
CA MET A 78 1.30 1.32 4.41
C MET A 78 1.44 2.56 3.53
N VAL A 79 1.82 3.68 4.13
CA VAL A 79 2.02 4.95 3.42
C VAL A 79 3.51 5.25 3.36
N LEU A 80 4.00 5.57 2.16
CA LEU A 80 5.38 5.96 1.94
C LEU A 80 5.43 7.42 1.52
N SER A 81 6.33 8.20 2.11
CA SER A 81 6.45 9.61 1.79
C SER A 81 7.90 10.09 1.89
N GLY A 82 8.27 11.00 1.00
CA GLY A 82 9.54 11.73 1.11
C GLY A 82 9.48 12.87 2.11
N LEU A 83 8.30 13.15 2.66
CA LEU A 83 8.09 14.24 3.61
C LEU A 83 7.81 13.67 4.99
N ALA A 84 8.75 13.80 5.92
CA ALA A 84 8.61 13.24 7.26
C ALA A 84 7.42 13.85 8.01
N GLU A 85 7.17 15.14 7.81
CA GLU A 85 6.05 15.85 8.44
C GLU A 85 4.69 15.37 7.94
N ALA A 86 4.63 14.68 6.83
CA ALA A 86 3.38 14.14 6.30
C ALA A 86 2.76 13.09 7.24
N LYS A 87 3.55 12.54 8.14
CA LYS A 87 3.04 11.58 9.12
C LYS A 87 1.88 12.16 9.92
N ALA A 88 1.91 13.45 10.20
CA ALA A 88 0.84 14.11 10.96
C ALA A 88 -0.51 14.05 10.24
N ASP A 89 -0.53 13.94 8.91
CA ASP A 89 -1.75 13.87 8.13
C ASP A 89 -2.52 12.56 8.38
N TYR A 90 -1.85 11.57 8.95
CA TYR A 90 -2.44 10.25 9.21
C TYR A 90 -2.67 10.01 10.70
N GLU A 91 -2.55 11.05 11.49
CA GLU A 91 -2.73 10.93 12.92
C GLU A 91 -4.14 10.44 13.25
N GLY A 92 -4.22 9.47 14.14
CA GLY A 92 -5.48 8.84 14.49
C GLY A 92 -5.91 7.71 13.57
N LEU A 93 -5.20 7.48 12.47
CA LEU A 93 -5.47 6.36 11.57
C LEU A 93 -4.51 5.20 11.86
N ASP A 94 -5.04 3.99 11.84
CA ASP A 94 -4.26 2.78 12.07
C ASP A 94 -3.56 2.36 10.79
N ILE A 95 -2.52 3.11 10.41
CA ILE A 95 -1.71 2.81 9.23
C ILE A 95 -0.24 2.70 9.63
N THR A 96 0.55 2.14 8.73
CA THR A 96 2.01 2.13 8.87
C THR A 96 2.58 3.21 7.98
N PHE A 97 3.33 4.14 8.57
CA PHE A 97 3.96 5.24 7.82
C PHE A 97 5.46 5.03 7.79
N ARG A 98 6.06 5.18 6.61
CA ARG A 98 7.53 5.11 6.48
C ARG A 98 8.02 6.20 5.54
N ALA A 99 9.16 6.78 5.89
CA ALA A 99 9.81 7.79 5.06
C ALA A 99 10.56 7.13 3.91
N LYS A 100 10.60 7.82 2.77
CA LYS A 100 11.43 7.42 1.64
C LYS A 100 12.83 7.98 1.81
N PRO A 101 13.84 7.31 1.30
CA PRO A 101 13.80 6.02 0.62
C PRO A 101 13.66 4.87 1.62
N ILE A 102 12.87 3.87 1.25
CA ILE A 102 12.76 2.66 2.04
C ILE A 102 13.66 1.58 1.43
N LEU A 103 14.41 0.88 2.26
CA LEU A 103 15.27 -0.19 1.78
C LEU A 103 14.42 -1.37 1.31
N PRO A 104 14.84 -2.07 0.23
CA PRO A 104 14.10 -3.25 -0.23
C PRO A 104 13.85 -4.29 0.85
N SER A 105 14.83 -4.55 1.71
CA SER A 105 14.67 -5.50 2.81
C SER A 105 13.63 -5.05 3.82
N GLU A 106 13.58 -3.76 4.12
CA GLU A 106 12.57 -3.21 5.02
C GLU A 106 11.18 -3.28 4.39
N LEU A 107 11.07 -2.95 3.12
CA LEU A 107 9.80 -3.03 2.40
C LEU A 107 9.25 -4.45 2.44
N VAL A 108 10.08 -5.44 2.13
CA VAL A 108 9.68 -6.85 2.14
C VAL A 108 9.27 -7.30 3.54
N ALA A 109 10.04 -6.95 4.56
CA ALA A 109 9.75 -7.35 5.92
C ALA A 109 8.40 -6.78 6.40
N LEU A 110 8.15 -5.50 6.15
CA LEU A 110 6.90 -4.86 6.53
C LEU A 110 5.72 -5.41 5.72
N ALA A 111 5.91 -5.61 4.42
CA ALA A 111 4.86 -6.13 3.56
C ALA A 111 4.48 -7.55 3.97
N SER A 112 5.45 -8.40 4.28
CA SER A 112 5.18 -9.76 4.76
C SER A 112 4.38 -9.73 6.06
N LYS A 113 4.77 -8.88 6.99
CA LYS A 113 4.10 -8.77 8.28
C LYS A 113 2.67 -8.26 8.12
N LEU A 114 2.50 -7.18 7.35
CA LEU A 114 1.20 -6.52 7.22
C LEU A 114 0.23 -7.30 6.35
N SER A 115 0.73 -8.05 5.39
CA SER A 115 -0.12 -8.89 4.55
C SER A 115 -0.45 -10.23 5.19
N GLY A 116 0.16 -10.53 6.33
CA GLY A 116 -0.05 -11.81 6.99
C GLY A 116 0.66 -12.98 6.35
N SER A 117 1.45 -12.75 5.30
CA SER A 117 2.11 -13.84 4.56
C SER A 117 3.04 -14.65 5.44
N ALA A 118 3.76 -13.99 6.35
CA ALA A 118 4.66 -14.67 7.25
C ALA A 118 3.93 -15.54 8.26
N SER A 119 2.77 -15.08 8.73
CA SER A 119 1.98 -15.84 9.70
C SER A 119 1.31 -17.04 9.08
N ALA A 120 1.05 -17.02 7.80
CA ALA A 120 0.39 -18.11 7.11
C ALA A 120 1.20 -19.41 7.16
N LYS A 121 2.45 -19.32 7.51
CA LYS A 121 3.34 -20.47 7.58
C LYS A 121 3.30 -21.19 8.93
N LEU A 122 2.71 -20.56 9.85
CA LEU A 122 2.59 -21.14 11.19
C LEU A 122 1.39 -22.03 11.32
#